data_d898853bc920ff6d763df45ba556dd04
#
_entry.id   d898853bc920ff6d763df45ba556dd04
#
_cell.length_a   1.000
_cell.length_b   1.000
_cell.length_c   1.000
_cell.angle_alpha   90.00
_cell.angle_beta   90.00
_cell.angle_gamma   90.00
#
_symmetry.space_group_name_H-M   'P 1'
#
loop_
_entity.id
_entity.type
_entity.pdbx_description
1 polymer ?
#
loop_
_entity_poly.entity_id
_entity_poly.type
_entity_poly.pdbx_seq_one_letter_code
_entity_poly.pdbx_strand_id
1 'polypeptide(L)'
;MKGLFYINLILACILVQACNTIDPTHSFDVPVVSDTLQPEIILPNQYLKSKDPFISLHQDTLYYQNTKYSGYIYDHFENGDSAFVGSYLNGIEEGIFKKWYRNNQLGEYRTYHEGKKVGKHVGFWEDGQPKFEFNFIAGELHGESNEWYRNGQAYKAF
;
A
#
# COMPACT_ATOMS: atom_id res chain seq x y z
N MET A 1 -50.00 -5.39 -54.88
CA MET A 1 -50.67 -5.62 -53.62
C MET A 1 -49.59 -5.72 -52.58
N LYS A 2 -49.34 -4.62 -51.88
CA LYS A 2 -48.22 -4.50 -50.89
C LYS A 2 -48.82 -4.29 -49.52
N GLY A 3 -48.67 -5.28 -48.65
CA GLY A 3 -49.08 -5.21 -47.24
C GLY A 3 -48.05 -4.49 -46.38
N LEU A 4 -48.48 -3.41 -45.76
CA LEU A 4 -47.67 -2.61 -44.86
C LEU A 4 -47.79 -3.19 -43.43
N PHE A 5 -46.70 -3.71 -42.87
CA PHE A 5 -46.66 -4.13 -41.49
C PHE A 5 -46.29 -2.95 -40.59
N TYR A 6 -47.22 -2.54 -39.73
CA TYR A 6 -46.96 -1.62 -38.63
C TYR A 6 -46.33 -2.38 -37.48
N ILE A 7 -45.10 -2.03 -37.13
CA ILE A 7 -44.45 -2.51 -35.91
C ILE A 7 -44.73 -1.49 -34.80
N ASN A 8 -45.55 -1.92 -33.83
CA ASN A 8 -45.78 -1.19 -32.60
C ASN A 8 -44.55 -1.28 -31.71
N LEU A 9 -43.85 -0.16 -31.53
CA LEU A 9 -42.77 -0.03 -30.59
C LEU A 9 -43.34 0.28 -29.21
N ILE A 10 -43.49 -0.75 -28.36
CA ILE A 10 -43.82 -0.58 -26.94
C ILE A 10 -42.54 -0.15 -26.22
N LEU A 11 -42.53 1.12 -25.85
CA LEU A 11 -41.44 1.70 -25.00
C LEU A 11 -41.67 1.24 -23.55
N ALA A 12 -41.02 0.14 -23.15
CA ALA A 12 -40.98 -0.27 -21.77
C ALA A 12 -39.97 0.60 -21.00
N CYS A 13 -40.47 1.57 -20.23
CA CYS A 13 -39.65 2.25 -19.22
C CYS A 13 -39.25 1.27 -18.15
N ILE A 14 -38.03 0.75 -18.22
CA ILE A 14 -37.41 0.02 -17.11
C ILE A 14 -36.83 1.05 -16.14
N LEU A 15 -37.53 1.29 -15.05
CA LEU A 15 -36.98 1.97 -13.87
C LEU A 15 -35.88 1.09 -13.28
N VAL A 16 -34.64 1.38 -13.61
CA VAL A 16 -33.48 0.81 -12.92
C VAL A 16 -33.38 1.51 -11.58
N GLN A 17 -33.91 0.89 -10.53
CA GLN A 17 -33.55 1.24 -9.16
C GLN A 17 -32.06 0.95 -9.00
N ALA A 18 -31.26 2.00 -8.91
CA ALA A 18 -29.86 1.89 -8.52
C ALA A 18 -29.79 1.42 -7.06
N CYS A 19 -29.74 0.10 -6.89
CA CYS A 19 -29.31 -0.48 -5.65
C CYS A 19 -27.79 -0.22 -5.57
N ASN A 20 -27.35 0.69 -4.71
CA ASN A 20 -25.94 0.87 -4.37
C ASN A 20 -25.47 -0.38 -3.62
N THR A 21 -25.22 -1.46 -4.35
CA THR A 21 -24.41 -2.56 -3.85
C THR A 21 -22.96 -2.10 -3.93
N ILE A 22 -22.33 -1.93 -2.77
CA ILE A 22 -20.88 -1.77 -2.67
C ILE A 22 -20.29 -3.02 -3.32
N ASP A 23 -19.61 -2.82 -4.45
CA ASP A 23 -18.91 -3.88 -5.17
C ASP A 23 -17.75 -4.37 -4.29
N PRO A 24 -17.74 -5.62 -3.80
CA PRO A 24 -16.66 -6.16 -2.97
C PRO A 24 -15.36 -6.38 -3.77
N THR A 25 -15.33 -6.07 -5.07
CA THR A 25 -14.17 -6.23 -5.95
C THR A 25 -13.36 -4.95 -6.10
N HIS A 26 -13.55 -3.95 -5.23
CA HIS A 26 -12.64 -2.81 -5.22
C HIS A 26 -11.27 -3.31 -4.77
N SER A 27 -10.52 -3.86 -5.72
CA SER A 27 -9.09 -4.07 -5.56
C SER A 27 -8.50 -2.67 -5.36
N PHE A 28 -8.03 -2.39 -4.13
CA PHE A 28 -7.20 -1.23 -3.92
C PHE A 28 -5.95 -1.44 -4.79
N ASP A 29 -5.93 -0.80 -5.94
CA ASP A 29 -4.74 -0.76 -6.77
C ASP A 29 -3.63 -0.18 -5.92
N VAL A 30 -2.65 -1.02 -5.59
CA VAL A 30 -1.39 -0.53 -5.05
C VAL A 30 -0.89 0.49 -6.08
N PRO A 31 -0.70 1.76 -5.71
CA PRO A 31 -0.40 2.78 -6.68
C PRO A 31 0.80 2.35 -7.51
N VAL A 32 0.60 2.17 -8.81
CA VAL A 32 1.71 2.14 -9.76
C VAL A 32 2.29 3.54 -9.71
N VAL A 33 3.45 3.69 -9.08
CA VAL A 33 4.18 4.96 -9.07
C VAL A 33 4.41 5.34 -10.52
N SER A 34 3.74 6.40 -10.98
CA SER A 34 3.88 6.87 -12.34
C SER A 34 5.34 7.22 -12.60
N ASP A 35 5.83 6.65 -13.68
CA ASP A 35 7.18 6.71 -14.22
C ASP A 35 7.56 8.17 -14.58
N THR A 36 7.85 8.97 -13.56
CA THR A 36 8.62 10.19 -13.74
C THR A 36 10.08 9.81 -13.48
N LEU A 37 10.91 9.89 -14.51
CA LEU A 37 12.35 9.61 -14.61
C LEU A 37 13.17 9.96 -13.35
N GLN A 38 12.90 9.30 -12.26
CA GLN A 38 13.83 9.21 -11.13
C GLN A 38 14.87 8.15 -11.51
N PRO A 39 16.15 8.37 -11.29
CA PRO A 39 17.14 7.34 -11.53
C PRO A 39 16.72 6.09 -10.76
N GLU A 40 16.66 4.97 -11.45
CA GLU A 40 16.32 3.68 -10.84
C GLU A 40 17.34 3.38 -9.74
N ILE A 41 16.90 3.44 -8.50
CA ILE A 41 17.74 3.13 -7.35
C ILE A 41 17.93 1.62 -7.30
N ILE A 42 19.10 1.15 -7.70
CA ILE A 42 19.44 -0.27 -7.64
C ILE A 42 19.95 -0.59 -6.24
N LEU A 43 19.11 -1.25 -5.45
CA LEU A 43 19.51 -1.76 -4.14
C LEU A 43 20.32 -3.06 -4.29
N PRO A 44 21.36 -3.26 -3.46
CA PRO A 44 22.06 -4.53 -3.40
C PRO A 44 21.09 -5.67 -3.05
N ASN A 45 21.24 -6.81 -3.73
CA ASN A 45 20.42 -8.00 -3.47
C ASN A 45 20.92 -8.74 -2.21
N GLN A 46 20.87 -8.06 -1.08
CA GLN A 46 21.27 -8.55 0.24
C GLN A 46 20.05 -8.55 1.16
N TYR A 47 19.93 -9.61 1.97
CA TYR A 47 18.78 -9.81 2.86
C TYR A 47 19.26 -10.16 4.26
N LEU A 48 18.77 -9.43 5.27
CA LEU A 48 19.04 -9.70 6.68
C LEU A 48 17.72 -9.86 7.44
N LYS A 49 17.69 -10.81 8.38
CA LYS A 49 16.57 -10.90 9.33
C LYS A 49 16.57 -9.70 10.26
N SER A 50 15.39 -9.13 10.55
CA SER A 50 15.24 -7.95 11.39
C SER A 50 15.84 -8.13 12.81
N LYS A 51 15.93 -9.37 13.29
CA LYS A 51 16.46 -9.74 14.62
C LYS A 51 17.89 -10.26 14.56
N ASP A 52 18.62 -10.02 13.47
CA ASP A 52 20.04 -10.38 13.41
C ASP A 52 20.82 -9.61 14.49
N PRO A 53 21.64 -10.29 15.35
CA PRO A 53 22.30 -9.65 16.48
C PRO A 53 23.37 -8.62 16.10
N PHE A 54 23.80 -8.61 14.85
CA PHE A 54 24.78 -7.65 14.33
C PHE A 54 24.13 -6.39 13.72
N ILE A 55 22.78 -6.32 13.73
CA ILE A 55 22.07 -5.11 13.35
C ILE A 55 22.05 -4.13 14.53
N SER A 56 22.32 -2.88 14.25
CA SER A 56 22.15 -1.78 15.20
C SER A 56 21.55 -0.55 14.51
N LEU A 57 20.74 0.20 15.27
CA LEU A 57 20.13 1.44 14.79
C LEU A 57 20.69 2.61 15.62
N HIS A 58 21.27 3.60 14.95
CA HIS A 58 21.78 4.82 15.58
C HIS A 58 21.25 6.04 14.83
N GLN A 59 20.46 6.88 15.52
CA GLN A 59 19.90 8.10 14.94
C GLN A 59 19.23 7.85 13.57
N ASP A 60 18.32 6.86 13.51
CA ASP A 60 17.60 6.44 12.31
C ASP A 60 18.47 5.86 11.17
N THR A 61 19.74 5.60 11.45
CA THR A 61 20.64 4.94 10.51
C THR A 61 20.88 3.49 10.89
N LEU A 62 20.60 2.58 9.99
CA LEU A 62 20.79 1.14 10.15
C LEU A 62 22.23 0.74 9.84
N TYR A 63 22.85 0.01 10.77
CA TYR A 63 24.16 -0.59 10.61
C TYR A 63 24.06 -2.11 10.67
N TYR A 64 24.91 -2.77 9.91
CA TYR A 64 25.20 -4.18 10.04
C TYR A 64 26.70 -4.35 10.22
N GLN A 65 27.13 -5.01 11.31
CA GLN A 65 28.54 -5.16 11.68
C GLN A 65 29.31 -3.82 11.65
N ASN A 66 28.72 -2.77 12.22
CA ASN A 66 29.26 -1.40 12.29
C ASN A 66 29.41 -0.69 10.92
N THR A 67 28.89 -1.25 9.83
CA THR A 67 28.87 -0.63 8.51
C THR A 67 27.44 -0.22 8.15
N LYS A 68 27.25 0.93 7.54
CA LYS A 68 25.92 1.35 7.04
C LYS A 68 25.38 0.31 6.07
N TYR A 69 24.20 -0.19 6.34
CA TYR A 69 23.61 -1.28 5.56
C TYR A 69 22.91 -0.77 4.29
N SER A 70 23.05 -1.52 3.22
CA SER A 70 22.26 -1.36 1.99
C SER A 70 21.71 -2.72 1.57
N GLY A 71 20.40 -2.81 1.35
CA GLY A 71 19.70 -4.06 1.03
C GLY A 71 18.37 -4.15 1.73
N TYR A 72 17.89 -5.36 1.94
CA TYR A 72 16.56 -5.64 2.48
C TYR A 72 16.65 -6.20 3.90
N ILE A 73 15.78 -5.70 4.78
CA ILE A 73 15.52 -6.27 6.10
C ILE A 73 14.17 -6.97 6.03
N TYR A 74 14.09 -8.19 6.55
CA TYR A 74 12.86 -8.96 6.53
C TYR A 74 12.60 -9.70 7.85
N ASP A 75 11.37 -10.11 8.04
CA ASP A 75 10.96 -11.06 9.07
C ASP A 75 9.87 -11.99 8.54
N HIS A 76 9.74 -13.16 9.17
CA HIS A 76 8.70 -14.14 8.89
C HIS A 76 7.97 -14.51 10.17
N PHE A 77 6.72 -14.92 10.03
CA PHE A 77 6.00 -15.61 11.07
C PHE A 77 6.55 -17.04 11.26
N GLU A 78 6.17 -17.70 12.35
CA GLU A 78 6.61 -19.08 12.65
C GLU A 78 6.22 -20.11 11.58
N ASN A 79 5.12 -19.87 10.86
CA ASN A 79 4.65 -20.70 9.74
C ASN A 79 5.43 -20.46 8.43
N GLY A 80 6.40 -19.53 8.42
CA GLY A 80 7.22 -19.19 7.27
C GLY A 80 6.68 -18.08 6.37
N ASP A 81 5.45 -17.61 6.62
CA ASP A 81 4.87 -16.49 5.86
C ASP A 81 5.56 -15.18 6.16
N SER A 82 5.58 -14.28 5.19
CA SER A 82 6.18 -12.95 5.36
C SER A 82 5.45 -12.14 6.43
N ALA A 83 6.19 -11.56 7.36
CA ALA A 83 5.68 -10.66 8.38
C ALA A 83 6.03 -9.20 8.07
N PHE A 84 7.23 -8.98 7.54
CA PHE A 84 7.77 -7.65 7.26
C PHE A 84 8.82 -7.71 6.16
N VAL A 85 8.90 -6.67 5.36
CA VAL A 85 10.05 -6.34 4.50
C VAL A 85 10.22 -4.83 4.45
N GLY A 86 11.46 -4.38 4.48
CA GLY A 86 11.84 -2.99 4.25
C GLY A 86 13.20 -2.91 3.58
N SER A 87 13.50 -1.82 2.92
CA SER A 87 14.74 -1.64 2.18
C SER A 87 15.50 -0.41 2.65
N TYR A 88 16.82 -0.49 2.59
CA TYR A 88 17.74 0.53 3.08
C TYR A 88 18.85 0.78 2.06
N LEU A 89 19.26 2.04 1.93
CA LEU A 89 20.44 2.44 1.17
C LEU A 89 21.34 3.28 2.06
N ASN A 90 22.60 2.85 2.25
CA ASN A 90 23.56 3.51 3.15
C ASN A 90 23.02 3.72 4.58
N GLY A 91 22.23 2.76 5.07
CA GLY A 91 21.62 2.79 6.39
C GLY A 91 20.33 3.61 6.49
N ILE A 92 19.90 4.27 5.41
CA ILE A 92 18.71 5.12 5.38
C ILE A 92 17.56 4.36 4.70
N GLU A 93 16.33 4.53 5.20
CA GLU A 93 15.14 3.94 4.60
C GLU A 93 15.01 4.39 3.13
N GLU A 94 14.87 3.41 2.23
CA GLU A 94 14.78 3.67 0.79
C GLU A 94 13.84 2.66 0.14
N GLY A 95 12.89 3.12 -0.69
CA GLY A 95 11.95 2.26 -1.39
C GLY A 95 10.79 1.79 -0.53
N ILE A 96 10.37 0.54 -0.70
CA ILE A 96 9.09 0.02 -0.21
C ILE A 96 9.26 -0.72 1.11
N PHE A 97 8.34 -0.44 2.04
CA PHE A 97 8.17 -1.14 3.31
C PHE A 97 6.78 -1.77 3.36
N LYS A 98 6.71 -3.05 3.69
CA LYS A 98 5.46 -3.81 3.83
C LYS A 98 5.42 -4.56 5.14
N LYS A 99 4.23 -4.62 5.74
CA LYS A 99 3.93 -5.50 6.87
C LYS A 99 2.69 -6.31 6.57
N TRP A 100 2.66 -7.54 7.03
CA TRP A 100 1.53 -8.44 6.88
C TRP A 100 1.04 -8.92 8.24
N TYR A 101 -0.21 -9.30 8.30
CA TYR A 101 -0.81 -10.06 9.38
C TYR A 101 -0.56 -11.56 9.19
N ARG A 102 -0.80 -12.36 10.25
CA ARG A 102 -0.59 -13.83 10.21
C ARG A 102 -1.50 -14.56 9.20
N ASN A 103 -2.59 -13.95 8.78
CA ASN A 103 -3.50 -14.45 7.76
C ASN A 103 -3.11 -14.02 6.33
N ASN A 104 -1.88 -13.58 6.12
CA ASN A 104 -1.34 -13.05 4.87
C ASN A 104 -2.01 -11.75 4.36
N GLN A 105 -2.92 -11.15 5.14
CA GLN A 105 -3.49 -9.85 4.80
C GLN A 105 -2.39 -8.79 4.90
N LEU A 106 -2.25 -7.96 3.85
CA LEU A 106 -1.39 -6.78 3.91
C LEU A 106 -1.88 -5.84 5.02
N GLY A 107 -1.00 -5.51 5.95
CA GLY A 107 -1.29 -4.60 7.05
C GLY A 107 -0.85 -3.17 6.79
N GLU A 108 0.33 -2.98 6.19
CA GLU A 108 0.86 -1.66 5.86
C GLU A 108 1.67 -1.71 4.56
N TYR A 109 1.56 -0.61 3.79
CA TYR A 109 2.41 -0.30 2.65
C TYR A 109 2.89 1.14 2.78
N ARG A 110 4.20 1.34 2.74
CA ARG A 110 4.85 2.64 2.87
C ARG A 110 5.98 2.76 1.87
N THR A 111 6.26 3.99 1.42
CA THR A 111 7.38 4.27 0.51
C THR A 111 8.24 5.37 1.11
N TYR A 112 9.55 5.18 1.02
CA TYR A 112 10.54 6.13 1.52
C TYR A 112 11.54 6.49 0.42
N HIS A 113 12.03 7.71 0.47
CA HIS A 113 13.14 8.19 -0.34
C HIS A 113 14.04 9.04 0.54
N GLU A 114 15.33 8.66 0.63
CA GLU A 114 16.30 9.31 1.52
C GLU A 114 15.82 9.46 2.98
N GLY A 115 15.18 8.42 3.52
CA GLY A 115 14.62 8.39 4.87
C GLY A 115 13.33 9.18 5.06
N LYS A 116 12.83 9.86 4.04
CA LYS A 116 11.60 10.63 4.10
C LYS A 116 10.44 9.85 3.50
N LYS A 117 9.27 9.95 4.14
CA LYS A 117 8.04 9.38 3.58
C LYS A 117 7.71 10.07 2.26
N VAL A 118 7.36 9.29 1.23
CA VAL A 118 6.95 9.80 -0.08
C VAL A 118 5.78 8.99 -0.63
N GLY A 119 4.96 9.65 -1.46
CA GLY A 119 3.84 9.00 -2.10
C GLY A 119 2.73 8.55 -1.14
N LYS A 120 1.95 7.60 -1.57
CA LYS A 120 0.79 7.09 -0.86
C LYS A 120 1.19 6.01 0.15
N HIS A 121 0.86 6.22 1.41
CA HIS A 121 0.98 5.26 2.50
C HIS A 121 -0.39 4.73 2.86
N VAL A 122 -0.55 3.43 2.90
CA VAL A 122 -1.83 2.80 3.25
C VAL A 122 -1.65 1.79 4.37
N GLY A 123 -2.67 1.67 5.19
CA GLY A 123 -2.79 0.64 6.21
C GLY A 123 -4.14 -0.02 6.14
N PHE A 124 -4.18 -1.29 6.49
CA PHE A 124 -5.38 -2.11 6.53
C PHE A 124 -5.52 -2.78 7.89
N TRP A 125 -6.73 -3.06 8.27
CA TRP A 125 -7.03 -3.95 9.38
C TRP A 125 -6.80 -5.42 8.97
N GLU A 126 -6.74 -6.32 9.93
CA GLU A 126 -6.49 -7.75 9.69
C GLU A 126 -7.58 -8.42 8.83
N ASP A 127 -8.78 -7.85 8.77
CA ASP A 127 -9.91 -8.26 7.93
C ASP A 127 -9.87 -7.63 6.52
N GLY A 128 -8.83 -6.85 6.21
CA GLY A 128 -8.61 -6.20 4.92
C GLY A 128 -9.30 -4.84 4.75
N GLN A 129 -10.09 -4.40 5.74
CA GLN A 129 -10.70 -3.07 5.67
C GLN A 129 -9.65 -1.96 5.80
N PRO A 130 -9.85 -0.81 5.16
CA PRO A 130 -8.95 0.33 5.28
C PRO A 130 -8.78 0.78 6.73
N LYS A 131 -7.56 1.12 7.12
CA LYS A 131 -7.22 1.68 8.42
C LYS A 131 -6.75 3.11 8.31
N PHE A 132 -5.87 3.39 7.35
CA PHE A 132 -5.44 4.74 7.03
C PHE A 132 -4.99 4.85 5.58
N GLU A 133 -5.08 6.06 5.06
CA GLU A 133 -4.52 6.48 3.78
C GLU A 133 -3.94 7.88 3.93
N PHE A 134 -2.63 8.02 3.69
CA PHE A 134 -1.90 9.27 3.77
C PHE A 134 -1.08 9.47 2.52
N ASN A 135 -0.96 10.71 2.07
CA ASN A 135 -0.04 11.09 1.00
C ASN A 135 1.09 11.95 1.57
N PHE A 136 2.32 11.68 1.12
CA PHE A 136 3.50 12.40 1.58
C PHE A 136 4.31 12.95 0.41
N ILE A 137 4.82 14.18 0.59
CA ILE A 137 5.84 14.77 -0.24
C ILE A 137 7.00 15.18 0.67
N ALA A 138 8.19 14.62 0.42
CA ALA A 138 9.42 14.93 1.16
C ALA A 138 9.30 14.82 2.70
N GLY A 139 8.48 13.89 3.19
CA GLY A 139 8.25 13.63 4.62
C GLY A 139 7.04 14.34 5.22
N GLU A 140 6.45 15.28 4.53
CA GLU A 140 5.29 16.05 5.00
C GLU A 140 3.98 15.50 4.41
N LEU A 141 2.91 15.53 5.21
CA LEU A 141 1.57 15.19 4.73
C LEU A 141 1.12 16.17 3.65
N HIS A 142 0.59 15.64 2.55
CA HIS A 142 0.13 16.43 1.42
C HIS A 142 -1.22 15.90 0.92
N GLY A 143 -2.18 16.83 0.71
CA GLY A 143 -3.52 16.47 0.26
C GLY A 143 -4.36 15.77 1.32
N GLU A 144 -5.29 14.94 0.87
CA GLU A 144 -6.23 14.25 1.76
C GLU A 144 -5.54 13.20 2.63
N SER A 145 -5.98 13.12 3.87
CA SER A 145 -5.55 12.14 4.87
C SER A 145 -6.78 11.53 5.50
N ASN A 146 -6.90 10.22 5.39
CA ASN A 146 -8.06 9.49 5.86
C ASN A 146 -7.64 8.42 6.88
N GLU A 147 -8.45 8.29 7.91
CA GLU A 147 -8.33 7.21 8.89
C GLU A 147 -9.72 6.61 9.16
N TRP A 148 -9.78 5.30 9.39
CA TRP A 148 -11.01 4.58 9.64
C TRP A 148 -10.92 3.68 10.88
N TYR A 149 -12.02 3.61 11.59
CA TYR A 149 -12.23 2.58 12.60
C TYR A 149 -12.37 1.20 11.94
N ARG A 150 -12.21 0.14 12.73
CA ARG A 150 -12.37 -1.23 12.25
C ARG A 150 -13.77 -1.55 11.72
N ASN A 151 -14.78 -0.79 12.11
CA ASN A 151 -16.15 -0.91 11.60
C ASN A 151 -16.39 -0.14 10.28
N GLY A 152 -15.34 0.41 9.66
CA GLY A 152 -15.37 1.15 8.41
C GLY A 152 -15.83 2.61 8.53
N GLN A 153 -16.20 3.08 9.71
CA GLN A 153 -16.53 4.50 9.90
C GLN A 153 -15.27 5.36 9.84
N ALA A 154 -15.37 6.50 9.16
CA ALA A 154 -14.26 7.46 9.13
C ALA A 154 -13.97 7.98 10.54
N TYR A 155 -12.71 7.86 10.96
CA TYR A 155 -12.22 8.42 12.21
C TYR A 155 -11.80 9.87 12.01
N LYS A 156 -11.12 10.15 10.89
CA LYS A 156 -10.58 11.45 10.55
C LYS A 156 -10.44 11.58 9.05
N ALA A 157 -10.89 12.70 8.50
CA ALA A 157 -10.65 13.11 7.12
C ALA A 157 -10.22 14.58 7.13
N PHE A 158 -9.14 14.92 6.42
CA PHE A 158 -8.64 16.30 6.28
C PHE A 158 -8.32 16.56 4.82
#